data_88053e397fdbcc3cfa9887a04f7f07bf
#
_entry.id   88053e397fdbcc3cfa9887a04f7f07bf
#
_cell.length_a   1.000
_cell.length_b   1.000
_cell.length_c   1.000
_cell.angle_alpha   90.00
_cell.angle_beta   90.00
_cell.angle_gamma   90.00
#
_symmetry.space_group_name_H-M   'P 1'
#
loop_
_entity.id
_entity.type
_entity.pdbx_description
1 polymer ?
#
loop_
_entity_poly.entity_id
_entity_poly.type
_entity_poly.pdbx_seq_one_letter_code
_entity_poly.pdbx_strand_id
1 'polypeptide(L)'
;MIASSVVTSGETQRPVKTLSPVPVTQSDKVIPAYHLVNAVLDVAIPRGASKDRILRGTGIFDDSLTVNTRISAKQCIALFSNVRGQCKGNDVSFLIGKSLGGVWLREDIANIKRSQNLEQAIEALTAIRWGSIPLVSFKRFSLQDKYIWVLQDTMGCEKRGAHKLWPFIAELYLSMLVALLKQWTGTRLPLSFTIDSERPRNVQDFETYLGLRVAFHSPLMSITLPKSCMTSAFPFADEKAGNVQGDIQGDVQGDIQGEAQRSLAYQQTPASPQHTPNLSLLDYIRIQTLQEPQKGLADLARNLGCSTATLKRKLSDHNYTYRGLSEEARRQQAIVLLALKKLNNEQSASQMAFSDLPNFRRTIKRLTGLTPSELRAR
;
A
#
# COMPACT_ATOMS: atom_id res chain seq x y z
N MET A 1 -73.03 -0.74 13.96
CA MET A 1 -71.81 -0.23 14.58
C MET A 1 -70.86 -1.44 14.72
N ILE A 2 -69.99 -1.67 13.77
CA ILE A 2 -69.09 -2.80 13.74
C ILE A 2 -67.68 -2.21 13.78
N ALA A 3 -66.93 -2.46 14.83
CA ALA A 3 -65.54 -2.08 14.98
C ALA A 3 -64.67 -3.21 14.47
N SER A 4 -63.92 -2.92 13.41
CA SER A 4 -62.91 -3.84 12.86
C SER A 4 -61.59 -3.62 13.58
N SER A 5 -61.07 -4.65 14.24
CA SER A 5 -59.74 -4.73 14.82
C SER A 5 -58.74 -5.12 13.74
N VAL A 6 -57.81 -4.22 13.45
CA VAL A 6 -56.64 -4.51 12.60
C VAL A 6 -55.56 -5.09 13.50
N VAL A 7 -55.22 -6.34 13.28
CA VAL A 7 -54.06 -7.01 13.87
C VAL A 7 -52.80 -6.62 13.04
N THR A 8 -51.95 -5.81 13.61
CA THR A 8 -50.62 -5.54 13.05
C THR A 8 -49.66 -6.64 13.49
N SER A 9 -49.32 -7.53 12.57
CA SER A 9 -48.22 -8.51 12.74
C SER A 9 -46.87 -7.79 12.72
N GLY A 10 -46.28 -7.66 13.92
CA GLY A 10 -44.91 -7.17 14.08
C GLY A 10 -43.90 -8.20 13.59
N GLU A 11 -43.41 -8.08 12.36
CA GLU A 11 -42.22 -8.77 11.93
C GLU A 11 -41.00 -8.09 12.58
N THR A 12 -40.41 -8.76 13.56
CA THR A 12 -39.14 -8.43 14.15
C THR A 12 -38.05 -8.64 13.07
N GLN A 13 -37.66 -7.59 12.37
CA GLN A 13 -36.49 -7.60 11.51
C GLN A 13 -35.25 -7.96 12.36
N ARG A 14 -34.75 -9.19 12.20
CA ARG A 14 -33.46 -9.59 12.74
C ARG A 14 -32.40 -8.62 12.15
N PRO A 15 -31.52 -8.04 12.99
CA PRO A 15 -30.46 -7.18 12.47
C PRO A 15 -29.61 -8.00 11.50
N VAL A 16 -29.53 -7.54 10.25
CA VAL A 16 -28.61 -8.07 9.25
C VAL A 16 -27.22 -7.95 9.85
N LYS A 17 -26.61 -9.07 10.22
CA LYS A 17 -25.20 -9.12 10.60
C LYS A 17 -24.41 -8.64 9.38
N THR A 18 -24.00 -7.39 9.41
CA THR A 18 -22.95 -6.90 8.50
C THR A 18 -21.72 -7.75 8.77
N LEU A 19 -21.48 -8.74 7.90
CA LEU A 19 -20.28 -9.54 7.93
C LEU A 19 -19.10 -8.57 7.79
N SER A 20 -18.34 -8.40 8.88
CA SER A 20 -17.08 -7.66 8.84
C SER A 20 -16.22 -8.29 7.75
N PRO A 21 -15.67 -7.51 6.82
CA PRO A 21 -14.87 -8.07 5.73
C PRO A 21 -13.71 -8.88 6.31
N VAL A 22 -13.56 -10.11 5.85
CA VAL A 22 -12.47 -11.01 6.29
C VAL A 22 -11.15 -10.40 5.82
N PRO A 23 -10.21 -10.08 6.72
CA PRO A 23 -8.95 -9.48 6.32
C PRO A 23 -8.12 -10.41 5.45
N VAL A 24 -7.46 -9.84 4.43
CA VAL A 24 -6.57 -10.56 3.52
C VAL A 24 -5.26 -10.94 4.24
N THR A 25 -4.82 -12.17 4.00
CA THR A 25 -3.59 -12.74 4.54
C THR A 25 -2.54 -12.96 3.45
N GLN A 26 -1.31 -13.28 3.85
CA GLN A 26 -0.23 -13.59 2.89
C GLN A 26 -0.54 -14.74 1.94
N SER A 27 -1.43 -15.67 2.31
CA SER A 27 -1.73 -16.87 1.53
C SER A 27 -2.83 -16.68 0.51
N ASP A 28 -3.59 -15.59 0.60
CA ASP A 28 -4.72 -15.33 -0.27
C ASP A 28 -4.23 -14.89 -1.66
N LYS A 29 -4.71 -15.56 -2.71
CA LYS A 29 -4.32 -15.28 -4.09
C LYS A 29 -5.13 -14.11 -4.65
N VAL A 30 -4.70 -12.89 -4.35
CA VAL A 30 -5.40 -11.66 -4.74
C VAL A 30 -4.61 -10.78 -5.71
N ILE A 31 -3.32 -11.03 -5.90
CA ILE A 31 -2.41 -10.19 -6.71
C ILE A 31 -2.45 -10.65 -8.17
N PRO A 32 -2.79 -9.76 -9.14
CA PRO A 32 -2.68 -10.06 -10.56
C PRO A 32 -1.22 -10.35 -10.92
N ALA A 33 -0.95 -11.55 -11.45
CA ALA A 33 0.42 -12.03 -11.62
C ALA A 33 1.06 -11.63 -12.94
N TYR A 34 0.28 -11.62 -14.03
CA TYR A 34 0.81 -11.53 -15.39
C TYR A 34 1.73 -10.31 -15.60
N HIS A 35 1.21 -9.13 -15.40
CA HIS A 35 1.98 -7.90 -15.61
C HIS A 35 3.10 -7.72 -14.58
N LEU A 36 2.88 -8.15 -13.33
CA LEU A 36 3.88 -8.10 -12.28
C LEU A 36 5.10 -8.95 -12.62
N VAL A 37 4.86 -10.22 -12.94
CA VAL A 37 5.94 -11.19 -13.19
C VAL A 37 6.73 -10.79 -14.43
N ASN A 38 6.04 -10.41 -15.52
CA ASN A 38 6.70 -9.95 -16.73
C ASN A 38 7.56 -8.71 -16.50
N ALA A 39 7.04 -7.67 -15.82
CA ALA A 39 7.82 -6.48 -15.50
C ALA A 39 9.04 -6.79 -14.63
N VAL A 40 8.93 -7.75 -13.72
CA VAL A 40 10.06 -8.22 -12.91
C VAL A 40 11.10 -8.94 -13.77
N LEU A 41 10.67 -9.84 -14.66
CA LEU A 41 11.56 -10.58 -15.55
C LEU A 41 12.27 -9.64 -16.55
N ASP A 42 11.55 -8.68 -17.14
CA ASP A 42 12.08 -7.70 -18.10
C ASP A 42 13.20 -6.84 -17.49
N VAL A 43 13.14 -6.56 -16.20
CA VAL A 43 14.21 -5.84 -15.49
C VAL A 43 15.32 -6.78 -15.03
N ALA A 44 14.98 -7.96 -14.52
CA ALA A 44 15.92 -8.82 -13.82
C ALA A 44 16.83 -9.62 -14.80
N ILE A 45 16.30 -10.08 -15.94
CA ILE A 45 17.08 -10.87 -16.92
C ILE A 45 18.24 -10.05 -17.50
N PRO A 46 18.05 -8.81 -17.99
CA PRO A 46 19.17 -7.98 -18.45
C PRO A 46 20.19 -7.65 -17.34
N ARG A 47 19.79 -7.76 -16.07
CA ARG A 47 20.68 -7.58 -14.91
C ARG A 47 21.40 -8.87 -14.48
N GLY A 48 21.39 -9.89 -15.35
CA GLY A 48 22.15 -11.13 -15.18
C GLY A 48 21.44 -12.21 -14.37
N ALA A 49 20.16 -12.05 -14.04
CA ALA A 49 19.39 -13.10 -13.40
C ALA A 49 18.84 -14.10 -14.41
N SER A 50 18.72 -15.36 -14.01
CA SER A 50 18.08 -16.40 -14.79
C SER A 50 16.61 -16.51 -14.42
N LYS A 51 15.71 -16.60 -15.42
CA LYS A 51 14.28 -16.79 -15.24
C LYS A 51 13.96 -17.94 -14.27
N ASP A 52 14.58 -19.10 -14.49
CA ASP A 52 14.37 -20.29 -13.66
C ASP A 52 14.74 -20.05 -12.20
N ARG A 53 15.82 -19.30 -11.96
CA ARG A 53 16.25 -18.96 -10.60
C ARG A 53 15.33 -17.94 -9.95
N ILE A 54 14.82 -16.97 -10.71
CA ILE A 54 13.85 -15.97 -10.21
C ILE A 54 12.55 -16.65 -9.79
N LEU A 55 12.04 -17.59 -10.60
CA LEU A 55 10.78 -18.29 -10.34
C LEU A 55 10.91 -19.47 -9.37
N ARG A 56 12.12 -19.93 -9.07
CA ARG A 56 12.36 -21.09 -8.21
C ARG A 56 11.76 -20.92 -6.82
N GLY A 57 10.95 -21.91 -6.40
CA GLY A 57 10.33 -21.93 -5.07
C GLY A 57 9.22 -20.91 -4.85
N THR A 58 8.83 -20.12 -5.85
CA THR A 58 7.73 -19.17 -5.76
C THR A 58 6.37 -19.83 -5.96
N GLY A 59 6.32 -21.00 -6.60
CA GLY A 59 5.06 -21.61 -7.06
C GLY A 59 4.40 -20.81 -8.19
N ILE A 60 5.16 -20.00 -8.92
CA ILE A 60 4.75 -19.30 -10.14
C ILE A 60 5.38 -20.04 -11.32
N PHE A 61 4.56 -20.47 -12.25
CA PHE A 61 4.98 -21.20 -13.44
C PHE A 61 4.72 -20.34 -14.66
N ASP A 62 5.77 -20.09 -15.44
CA ASP A 62 5.71 -19.22 -16.61
C ASP A 62 4.69 -19.70 -17.66
N ASP A 63 4.71 -20.98 -17.96
CA ASP A 63 3.82 -21.60 -18.96
C ASP A 63 2.33 -21.50 -18.62
N SER A 64 2.00 -21.31 -17.34
CA SER A 64 0.62 -21.15 -16.85
C SER A 64 0.26 -19.68 -16.54
N LEU A 65 1.15 -18.75 -16.82
CA LEU A 65 0.95 -17.34 -16.51
C LEU A 65 0.02 -16.67 -17.54
N THR A 66 -1.18 -16.37 -17.13
CA THR A 66 -2.20 -15.68 -17.94
C THR A 66 -2.65 -14.39 -17.27
N VAL A 67 -3.37 -13.54 -17.99
CA VAL A 67 -3.95 -12.29 -17.45
C VAL A 67 -4.87 -12.52 -16.25
N ASN A 68 -5.47 -13.70 -16.16
CA ASN A 68 -6.36 -14.10 -15.06
C ASN A 68 -5.61 -14.75 -13.89
N THR A 69 -4.30 -15.02 -14.03
CA THR A 69 -3.52 -15.65 -12.98
C THR A 69 -3.36 -14.73 -11.80
N ARG A 70 -3.70 -15.24 -10.61
CA ARG A 70 -3.52 -14.53 -9.35
C ARG A 70 -2.55 -15.27 -8.44
N ILE A 71 -1.65 -14.53 -7.81
CA ILE A 71 -0.70 -15.02 -6.83
C ILE A 71 -0.97 -14.44 -5.45
N SER A 72 -0.42 -15.09 -4.44
CA SER A 72 -0.46 -14.64 -3.07
C SER A 72 0.69 -13.67 -2.75
N ALA A 73 0.54 -12.89 -1.68
CA ALA A 73 1.62 -12.04 -1.18
C ALA A 73 2.87 -12.87 -0.82
N LYS A 74 2.70 -14.09 -0.30
CA LYS A 74 3.81 -15.02 -0.01
C LYS A 74 4.60 -15.36 -1.28
N GLN A 75 3.93 -15.63 -2.39
CA GLN A 75 4.57 -15.92 -3.69
C GLN A 75 5.30 -14.68 -4.23
N CYS A 76 4.67 -13.51 -4.11
CA CYS A 76 5.26 -12.23 -4.50
C CYS A 76 6.52 -11.89 -3.68
N ILE A 77 6.49 -12.08 -2.37
CA ILE A 77 7.64 -11.91 -1.47
C ILE A 77 8.79 -12.87 -1.86
N ALA A 78 8.48 -14.13 -2.17
CA ALA A 78 9.48 -15.09 -2.65
C ALA A 78 10.11 -14.64 -3.98
N LEU A 79 9.28 -14.16 -4.92
CA LEU A 79 9.74 -13.62 -6.21
C LEU A 79 10.73 -12.45 -6.00
N PHE A 80 10.37 -11.45 -5.23
CA PHE A 80 11.23 -10.30 -4.96
C PHE A 80 12.49 -10.67 -4.16
N SER A 81 12.42 -11.65 -3.26
CA SER A 81 13.59 -12.16 -2.56
C SER A 81 14.59 -12.82 -3.51
N ASN A 82 14.10 -13.59 -4.48
CA ASN A 82 14.94 -14.20 -5.51
C ASN A 82 15.60 -13.15 -6.40
N VAL A 83 14.84 -12.15 -6.85
CA VAL A 83 15.34 -11.03 -7.64
C VAL A 83 16.46 -10.29 -6.91
N ARG A 84 16.20 -9.89 -5.66
CA ARG A 84 17.20 -9.20 -4.84
C ARG A 84 18.48 -10.01 -4.64
N GLY A 85 18.38 -11.33 -4.51
CA GLY A 85 19.54 -12.22 -4.32
C GLY A 85 20.31 -12.52 -5.58
N GLN A 86 19.78 -12.26 -6.76
CA GLN A 86 20.37 -12.69 -8.03
C GLN A 86 20.76 -11.57 -8.97
N CYS A 87 20.09 -10.44 -8.92
CA CYS A 87 20.38 -9.30 -9.80
C CYS A 87 21.60 -8.53 -9.32
N LYS A 88 22.39 -8.06 -10.27
CA LYS A 88 23.49 -7.13 -10.03
C LYS A 88 22.95 -5.69 -10.04
N GLY A 89 23.52 -4.86 -9.17
CA GLY A 89 23.14 -3.44 -9.00
C GLY A 89 22.18 -3.19 -7.86
N ASN A 90 22.22 -1.98 -7.33
CA ASN A 90 21.41 -1.58 -6.18
C ASN A 90 20.11 -0.89 -6.60
N ASP A 91 19.94 -0.63 -7.90
CA ASP A 91 18.81 0.12 -8.47
C ASP A 91 17.69 -0.79 -9.02
N VAL A 92 17.80 -2.10 -8.87
CA VAL A 92 16.82 -3.08 -9.42
C VAL A 92 15.42 -2.86 -8.88
N SER A 93 15.28 -2.56 -7.59
CA SER A 93 13.99 -2.23 -6.96
C SER A 93 13.33 -1.02 -7.63
N PHE A 94 14.09 0.04 -7.85
CA PHE A 94 13.62 1.27 -8.50
C PHE A 94 13.22 1.03 -9.96
N LEU A 95 13.99 0.24 -10.69
CA LEU A 95 13.69 -0.09 -12.09
C LEU A 95 12.41 -0.89 -12.23
N ILE A 96 12.22 -1.90 -11.38
CA ILE A 96 10.97 -2.69 -11.35
C ILE A 96 9.79 -1.77 -11.02
N GLY A 97 9.93 -0.90 -10.01
CA GLY A 97 8.89 0.05 -9.64
C GLY A 97 8.53 0.98 -10.79
N LYS A 98 9.53 1.55 -11.47
CA LYS A 98 9.32 2.41 -12.64
C LYS A 98 8.60 1.67 -13.78
N SER A 99 8.99 0.42 -14.07
CA SER A 99 8.33 -0.41 -15.08
C SER A 99 6.87 -0.70 -14.72
N LEU A 100 6.59 -1.01 -13.47
CA LEU A 100 5.24 -1.28 -12.99
C LEU A 100 4.32 -0.06 -13.04
N GLY A 101 4.84 1.15 -12.81
CA GLY A 101 4.04 2.38 -12.82
C GLY A 101 3.26 2.61 -14.13
N GLY A 102 3.78 2.13 -15.25
CA GLY A 102 3.13 2.26 -16.56
C GLY A 102 2.09 1.18 -16.87
N VAL A 103 2.17 0.01 -16.24
CA VAL A 103 1.43 -1.19 -16.67
C VAL A 103 0.36 -1.60 -15.67
N TRP A 104 0.60 -1.43 -14.39
CA TRP A 104 -0.15 -2.10 -13.35
C TRP A 104 -1.57 -1.61 -13.12
N LEU A 105 -1.84 -0.32 -13.30
CA LEU A 105 -3.14 0.29 -13.00
C LEU A 105 -4.12 0.25 -14.16
N ARG A 106 -3.86 -0.52 -15.21
CA ARG A 106 -4.74 -0.57 -16.39
C ARG A 106 -6.18 -0.97 -16.06
N GLU A 107 -6.36 -1.87 -15.09
CA GLU A 107 -7.70 -2.34 -14.71
C GLU A 107 -8.51 -1.28 -13.93
N ASP A 108 -7.85 -0.48 -13.11
CA ASP A 108 -8.46 0.51 -12.22
C ASP A 108 -8.37 1.95 -12.74
N ILE A 109 -7.71 2.13 -13.87
CA ILE A 109 -7.47 3.46 -14.50
C ILE A 109 -8.77 4.22 -14.78
N ALA A 110 -9.89 3.55 -15.01
CA ALA A 110 -11.15 4.21 -15.31
C ALA A 110 -11.62 5.16 -14.20
N ASN A 111 -11.44 4.78 -12.94
CA ASN A 111 -11.80 5.64 -11.81
C ASN A 111 -10.83 6.80 -11.63
N ILE A 112 -9.55 6.56 -11.89
CA ILE A 112 -8.52 7.59 -11.85
C ILE A 112 -8.71 8.58 -13.00
N LYS A 113 -9.02 8.12 -14.21
CA LYS A 113 -9.32 8.96 -15.38
C LYS A 113 -10.56 9.85 -15.19
N ARG A 114 -11.48 9.49 -14.31
CA ARG A 114 -12.65 10.31 -13.96
C ARG A 114 -12.34 11.44 -12.98
N SER A 115 -11.15 11.46 -12.41
CA SER A 115 -10.73 12.47 -11.44
C SER A 115 -10.59 13.83 -12.11
N GLN A 116 -11.08 14.88 -11.45
CA GLN A 116 -11.01 16.25 -11.95
C GLN A 116 -9.69 16.94 -11.57
N ASN A 117 -9.08 16.50 -10.48
CA ASN A 117 -7.83 17.03 -9.96
C ASN A 117 -6.96 15.93 -9.36
N LEU A 118 -5.72 16.28 -9.01
CA LEU A 118 -4.74 15.33 -8.48
C LEU A 118 -5.19 14.73 -7.14
N GLU A 119 -5.91 15.48 -6.29
CA GLU A 119 -6.40 14.97 -5.02
C GLU A 119 -7.36 13.80 -5.22
N GLN A 120 -8.34 13.95 -6.08
CA GLN A 120 -9.29 12.88 -6.43
C GLN A 120 -8.59 11.68 -7.06
N ALA A 121 -7.57 11.91 -7.90
CA ALA A 121 -6.79 10.83 -8.51
C ALA A 121 -6.01 10.02 -7.45
N ILE A 122 -5.37 10.70 -6.49
CA ILE A 122 -4.67 10.04 -5.38
C ILE A 122 -5.66 9.33 -4.45
N GLU A 123 -6.83 9.90 -4.20
CA GLU A 123 -7.87 9.23 -3.41
C GLU A 123 -8.38 7.96 -4.10
N ALA A 124 -8.65 8.05 -5.40
CA ALA A 124 -9.02 6.88 -6.21
C ALA A 124 -7.91 5.81 -6.16
N LEU A 125 -6.63 6.20 -6.32
CA LEU A 125 -5.49 5.29 -6.19
C LEU A 125 -5.42 4.62 -4.81
N THR A 126 -5.63 5.36 -3.74
CA THR A 126 -5.60 4.79 -2.39
C THR A 126 -6.80 3.91 -2.08
N ALA A 127 -7.94 4.11 -2.76
CA ALA A 127 -9.11 3.25 -2.67
C ALA A 127 -8.91 1.90 -3.40
N ILE A 128 -8.04 1.86 -4.40
CA ILE A 128 -7.65 0.65 -5.14
C ILE A 128 -6.65 -0.18 -4.32
N ARG A 129 -7.07 -0.66 -3.17
CA ARG A 129 -6.12 -1.33 -2.23
C ARG A 129 -5.59 -2.67 -2.72
N TRP A 130 -6.25 -3.35 -3.67
CA TRP A 130 -6.00 -4.77 -3.90
C TRP A 130 -5.93 -5.22 -5.36
N GLY A 131 -6.21 -4.34 -6.32
CA GLY A 131 -5.94 -4.59 -7.73
C GLY A 131 -4.44 -4.59 -8.04
N SER A 132 -3.68 -3.91 -7.18
CA SER A 132 -2.21 -3.76 -7.23
C SER A 132 -1.56 -4.57 -6.11
N ILE A 133 -0.27 -4.55 -5.94
CA ILE A 133 0.46 -5.30 -4.90
C ILE A 133 0.03 -4.87 -3.50
N PRO A 134 -0.57 -5.73 -2.68
CA PRO A 134 -1.03 -5.36 -1.33
C PRO A 134 0.10 -5.41 -0.28
N LEU A 135 1.36 -5.23 -0.67
CA LEU A 135 2.49 -5.35 0.26
C LEU A 135 2.73 -4.09 1.08
N VAL A 136 2.22 -2.95 0.62
CA VAL A 136 2.38 -1.64 1.26
C VAL A 136 1.04 -0.92 1.34
N SER A 137 0.73 -0.31 2.46
CA SER A 137 -0.34 0.67 2.57
C SER A 137 0.21 2.06 2.84
N PHE A 138 -0.55 3.07 2.46
CA PHE A 138 -0.22 4.48 2.63
C PHE A 138 -1.23 5.12 3.56
N LYS A 139 -0.79 5.55 4.73
CA LYS A 139 -1.65 6.26 5.67
C LYS A 139 -1.48 7.77 5.51
N ARG A 140 -2.52 8.45 5.01
CA ARG A 140 -2.52 9.90 4.76
C ARG A 140 -2.73 10.69 6.06
N PHE A 141 -1.94 11.73 6.22
CA PHE A 141 -2.10 12.76 7.24
C PHE A 141 -2.12 14.14 6.58
N SER A 142 -3.08 14.97 6.97
CA SER A 142 -3.18 16.35 6.52
C SER A 142 -2.47 17.25 7.55
N LEU A 143 -1.51 18.03 7.11
CA LEU A 143 -0.92 19.15 7.83
C LEU A 143 -1.43 20.48 7.23
N GLN A 144 -0.96 21.61 7.74
CA GLN A 144 -1.45 22.91 7.31
C GLN A 144 -1.25 23.15 5.80
N ASP A 145 -0.03 22.93 5.31
CA ASP A 145 0.44 23.24 3.95
C ASP A 145 0.70 22.01 3.05
N LYS A 146 0.65 20.81 3.61
CA LYS A 146 1.05 19.57 2.92
C LYS A 146 0.29 18.34 3.38
N TYR A 147 0.28 17.33 2.53
CA TYR A 147 -0.09 15.97 2.87
C TYR A 147 1.15 15.12 3.09
N ILE A 148 1.07 14.21 4.04
CA ILE A 148 2.10 13.21 4.32
C ILE A 148 1.45 11.84 4.25
N TRP A 149 2.04 10.93 3.46
CA TRP A 149 1.69 9.52 3.42
C TRP A 149 2.79 8.72 4.10
N VAL A 150 2.44 8.03 5.17
CA VAL A 150 3.34 7.12 5.87
C VAL A 150 3.18 5.73 5.29
N LEU A 151 4.28 5.11 4.89
CA LEU A 151 4.31 3.75 4.37
C LEU A 151 4.24 2.75 5.51
N GLN A 152 3.45 1.69 5.29
CA GLN A 152 3.30 0.60 6.25
C GLN A 152 3.41 -0.75 5.54
N ASP A 153 4.18 -1.66 6.13
CA ASP A 153 4.23 -3.06 5.71
C ASP A 153 2.91 -3.76 6.06
N THR A 154 2.22 -4.26 5.06
CA THR A 154 0.91 -4.91 5.22
C THR A 154 0.96 -6.42 5.26
N MET A 155 2.11 -7.01 4.84
CA MET A 155 2.24 -8.46 4.65
C MET A 155 3.42 -9.08 5.39
N GLY A 156 4.15 -8.33 6.22
CA GLY A 156 5.25 -8.86 7.02
C GLY A 156 6.56 -8.99 6.26
N CYS A 157 6.82 -8.05 5.33
CA CYS A 157 8.07 -7.97 4.59
C CYS A 157 9.24 -7.46 5.44
N GLU A 158 8.95 -6.78 6.56
CA GLU A 158 9.95 -6.10 7.41
C GLU A 158 10.74 -7.05 8.29
N LYS A 159 10.11 -8.14 8.78
CA LYS A 159 10.72 -8.99 9.83
C LYS A 159 10.95 -10.41 9.36
N ARG A 160 12.17 -10.77 9.08
CA ARG A 160 12.93 -12.00 9.40
C ARG A 160 14.11 -12.24 8.48
N GLY A 161 15.23 -12.62 9.12
CA GLY A 161 16.42 -13.16 8.47
C GLY A 161 17.39 -12.10 7.95
N ALA A 162 18.52 -12.57 7.43
CA ALA A 162 19.61 -11.76 6.86
C ALA A 162 19.23 -10.89 5.65
N HIS A 163 18.01 -11.03 5.17
CA HIS A 163 17.50 -10.33 3.99
C HIS A 163 16.25 -9.52 4.35
N LYS A 164 16.47 -8.33 4.91
CA LYS A 164 15.40 -7.34 5.09
C LYS A 164 14.84 -6.95 3.73
N LEU A 165 13.71 -7.52 3.33
CA LEU A 165 13.09 -7.25 2.02
C LEU A 165 12.35 -5.91 2.01
N TRP A 166 11.99 -5.37 3.18
CA TRP A 166 11.24 -4.13 3.30
C TRP A 166 11.86 -2.94 2.56
N PRO A 167 13.17 -2.64 2.67
CA PRO A 167 13.76 -1.55 1.90
C PRO A 167 13.56 -1.71 0.39
N PHE A 168 13.78 -2.91 -0.15
CA PHE A 168 13.58 -3.22 -1.56
C PHE A 168 12.12 -2.99 -2.00
N ILE A 169 11.16 -3.46 -1.21
CA ILE A 169 9.73 -3.27 -1.48
C ILE A 169 9.37 -1.78 -1.41
N ALA A 170 9.87 -1.06 -0.42
CA ALA A 170 9.61 0.37 -0.27
C ALA A 170 10.16 1.18 -1.43
N GLU A 171 11.41 0.95 -1.84
CA GLU A 171 12.05 1.57 -3.01
C GLU A 171 11.23 1.33 -4.29
N LEU A 172 10.78 0.08 -4.49
CA LEU A 172 9.93 -0.29 -5.61
C LEU A 172 8.63 0.51 -5.63
N TYR A 173 7.92 0.61 -4.49
CA TYR A 173 6.67 1.35 -4.40
C TYR A 173 6.86 2.85 -4.55
N LEU A 174 7.93 3.41 -3.97
CA LEU A 174 8.23 4.82 -4.10
C LEU A 174 8.53 5.21 -5.55
N SER A 175 9.36 4.42 -6.24
CA SER A 175 9.67 4.70 -7.65
C SER A 175 8.47 4.46 -8.58
N MET A 176 7.65 3.44 -8.29
CA MET A 176 6.39 3.20 -8.99
C MET A 176 5.45 4.41 -8.87
N LEU A 177 5.30 4.95 -7.67
CA LEU A 177 4.46 6.13 -7.45
C LEU A 177 4.99 7.37 -8.17
N VAL A 178 6.31 7.62 -8.15
CA VAL A 178 6.93 8.74 -8.88
C VAL A 178 6.71 8.61 -10.38
N ALA A 179 6.91 7.41 -10.94
CA ALA A 179 6.70 7.16 -12.36
C ALA A 179 5.23 7.36 -12.77
N LEU A 180 4.31 6.84 -11.96
CA LEU A 180 2.88 6.95 -12.16
C LEU A 180 2.40 8.41 -12.11
N LEU A 181 2.77 9.14 -11.06
CA LEU A 181 2.39 10.55 -10.93
C LEU A 181 2.97 11.40 -12.04
N LYS A 182 4.22 11.14 -12.48
CA LYS A 182 4.83 11.81 -13.63
C LYS A 182 4.05 11.52 -14.92
N GLN A 183 3.65 10.28 -15.14
CA GLN A 183 2.85 9.89 -16.31
C GLN A 183 1.49 10.61 -16.31
N TRP A 184 0.84 10.73 -15.15
CA TRP A 184 -0.48 11.34 -15.04
C TRP A 184 -0.46 12.86 -15.14
N THR A 185 0.57 13.52 -14.63
CA THR A 185 0.63 15.00 -14.60
C THR A 185 1.52 15.58 -15.69
N GLY A 186 2.19 14.75 -16.48
CA GLY A 186 3.18 15.18 -17.48
C GLY A 186 4.44 15.82 -16.87
N THR A 187 4.45 16.10 -15.58
CA THR A 187 5.53 16.80 -14.89
C THR A 187 5.99 16.05 -13.65
N ARG A 188 7.19 16.36 -13.17
CA ARG A 188 7.69 15.81 -11.91
C ARG A 188 7.16 16.65 -10.76
N LEU A 189 6.30 16.07 -9.93
CA LEU A 189 5.78 16.72 -8.74
C LEU A 189 6.88 16.97 -7.70
N PRO A 190 6.76 18.01 -6.85
CA PRO A 190 7.75 18.35 -5.82
C PRO A 190 7.63 17.43 -4.58
N LEU A 191 7.70 16.12 -4.81
CA LEU A 191 7.67 15.13 -3.75
C LEU A 191 8.92 15.23 -2.88
N SER A 192 8.74 15.01 -1.58
CA SER A 192 9.84 14.83 -0.62
C SER A 192 9.67 13.50 0.09
N PHE A 193 10.78 12.81 0.34
CA PHE A 193 10.79 11.46 0.90
C PHE A 193 11.57 11.44 2.21
N THR A 194 11.07 10.71 3.17
CA THR A 194 11.83 10.34 4.37
C THR A 194 11.98 8.82 4.40
N ILE A 195 13.20 8.37 4.65
CA ILE A 195 13.57 6.95 4.71
C ILE A 195 14.05 6.65 6.13
N ASP A 196 13.55 5.55 6.69
CA ASP A 196 13.80 5.15 8.07
C ASP A 196 15.11 4.36 8.27
N SER A 197 15.84 4.13 7.19
CA SER A 197 17.16 3.48 7.23
C SER A 197 18.30 4.48 7.26
N GLU A 198 19.49 3.97 7.53
CA GLU A 198 20.75 4.71 7.38
C GLU A 198 20.96 5.16 5.94
N ARG A 199 21.70 6.25 5.76
CA ARG A 199 22.05 6.76 4.44
C ARG A 199 22.88 5.70 3.70
N PRO A 200 22.39 5.17 2.57
CA PRO A 200 23.11 4.14 1.82
C PRO A 200 24.29 4.74 1.06
N ARG A 201 25.24 3.89 0.64
CA ARG A 201 26.36 4.32 -0.20
C ARG A 201 25.91 4.77 -1.60
N ASN A 202 24.82 4.20 -2.10
CA ASN A 202 24.24 4.46 -3.43
C ASN A 202 23.14 5.54 -3.38
N VAL A 203 23.36 6.64 -2.68
CA VAL A 203 22.40 7.76 -2.60
C VAL A 203 21.98 8.26 -3.99
N GLN A 204 22.86 8.19 -4.96
CA GLN A 204 22.61 8.60 -6.35
C GLN A 204 21.42 7.85 -6.99
N ASP A 205 21.19 6.59 -6.64
CA ASP A 205 20.01 5.85 -7.12
C ASP A 205 18.72 6.47 -6.58
N PHE A 206 18.68 6.81 -5.30
CA PHE A 206 17.54 7.51 -4.70
C PHE A 206 17.28 8.86 -5.39
N GLU A 207 18.31 9.65 -5.62
CA GLU A 207 18.19 10.95 -6.30
C GLU A 207 17.71 10.80 -7.75
N THR A 208 18.19 9.79 -8.46
CA THR A 208 17.79 9.50 -9.84
C THR A 208 16.31 9.14 -9.94
N TYR A 209 15.85 8.23 -9.11
CA TYR A 209 14.50 7.68 -9.20
C TYR A 209 13.46 8.48 -8.40
N LEU A 210 13.81 8.96 -7.21
CA LEU A 210 12.90 9.70 -6.33
C LEU A 210 13.07 11.22 -6.43
N GLY A 211 14.29 11.72 -6.68
CA GLY A 211 14.64 13.13 -6.75
C GLY A 211 15.50 13.58 -5.58
N LEU A 212 15.91 14.84 -5.60
CA LEU A 212 16.88 15.40 -4.67
C LEU A 212 16.36 15.59 -3.22
N ARG A 213 15.05 15.46 -2.99
CA ARG A 213 14.44 15.70 -1.68
C ARG A 213 14.25 14.39 -0.91
N VAL A 214 15.34 13.70 -0.61
CA VAL A 214 15.34 12.46 0.17
C VAL A 214 16.12 12.65 1.46
N ALA A 215 15.48 12.46 2.60
CA ALA A 215 16.10 12.49 3.93
C ALA A 215 16.16 11.08 4.52
N PHE A 216 17.30 10.68 5.05
CA PHE A 216 17.55 9.40 5.72
C PHE A 216 17.54 9.55 7.24
N HIS A 217 17.65 8.46 8.00
CA HIS A 217 17.58 8.40 9.45
C HIS A 217 16.28 8.99 10.04
N SER A 218 15.21 8.91 9.27
CA SER A 218 13.91 9.40 9.71
C SER A 218 13.21 8.38 10.60
N PRO A 219 12.41 8.80 11.56
CA PRO A 219 11.68 7.86 12.42
C PRO A 219 10.56 7.10 11.69
N LEU A 220 10.15 7.57 10.49
CA LEU A 220 9.13 6.95 9.64
C LEU A 220 9.53 7.08 8.17
N MET A 221 9.15 6.08 7.40
CA MET A 221 9.18 6.17 5.95
C MET A 221 7.94 6.88 5.46
N SER A 222 8.11 8.00 4.73
CA SER A 222 6.98 8.80 4.26
C SER A 222 7.24 9.54 2.96
N ILE A 223 6.13 9.94 2.32
CA ILE A 223 6.10 10.81 1.16
C ILE A 223 5.36 12.07 1.56
N THR A 224 5.88 13.21 1.15
CA THR A 224 5.26 14.52 1.40
C THR A 224 5.01 15.23 0.08
N LEU A 225 3.83 15.83 -0.07
CA LEU A 225 3.46 16.67 -1.21
C LEU A 225 2.75 17.94 -0.72
N PRO A 226 3.13 19.14 -1.21
CA PRO A 226 2.42 20.39 -0.90
C PRO A 226 0.95 20.34 -1.34
N LYS A 227 0.05 20.88 -0.55
CA LYS A 227 -1.38 20.97 -0.87
C LYS A 227 -1.66 21.78 -2.12
N SER A 228 -0.83 22.76 -2.43
CA SER A 228 -0.94 23.55 -3.65
C SER A 228 -0.87 22.75 -4.95
N CYS A 229 -0.28 21.56 -4.92
CA CYS A 229 -0.24 20.66 -6.08
C CYS A 229 -1.53 19.87 -6.27
N MET A 230 -2.38 19.77 -5.24
CA MET A 230 -3.56 18.89 -5.24
C MET A 230 -4.71 19.44 -6.11
N THR A 231 -4.80 20.75 -6.20
CA THR A 231 -5.83 21.46 -6.99
C THR A 231 -5.48 21.56 -8.46
N SER A 232 -4.28 21.14 -8.86
CA SER A 232 -3.87 21.15 -10.26
C SER A 232 -4.85 20.30 -11.09
N ALA A 233 -5.27 20.82 -12.23
CA ALA A 233 -6.13 20.11 -13.17
C ALA A 233 -5.47 18.76 -13.54
N PHE A 234 -6.28 17.72 -13.58
CA PHE A 234 -5.80 16.40 -13.95
C PHE A 234 -5.92 16.23 -15.47
N PRO A 235 -4.84 15.91 -16.20
CA PRO A 235 -4.80 15.98 -17.66
C PRO A 235 -5.85 15.12 -18.37
N PHE A 236 -6.33 14.07 -17.73
CA PHE A 236 -7.36 13.19 -18.31
C PHE A 236 -8.79 13.78 -18.24
N ALA A 237 -9.01 14.91 -17.57
CA ALA A 237 -10.32 15.55 -17.53
C ALA A 237 -10.72 16.15 -18.90
N ASP A 238 -9.74 16.55 -19.71
CA ASP A 238 -9.95 17.19 -21.01
C ASP A 238 -10.21 16.19 -22.16
N GLU A 239 -9.85 14.89 -22.01
CA GLU A 239 -10.15 13.88 -23.04
C GLU A 239 -11.65 13.56 -23.20
N LYS A 240 -12.52 14.08 -22.33
CA LYS A 240 -13.98 13.96 -22.48
C LYS A 240 -14.55 14.86 -23.57
N ALA A 241 -13.81 15.83 -24.08
CA ALA A 241 -14.27 16.81 -25.06
C ALA A 241 -13.76 16.56 -26.49
N GLY A 242 -12.88 15.63 -26.73
CA GLY A 242 -12.32 15.39 -28.05
C GLY A 242 -12.15 13.91 -28.38
N ASN A 243 -12.85 13.48 -29.44
CA ASN A 243 -12.56 12.25 -30.17
C ASN A 243 -11.09 12.26 -30.61
N VAL A 244 -10.20 11.55 -29.92
CA VAL A 244 -8.82 11.39 -30.41
C VAL A 244 -8.73 10.13 -31.26
N GLN A 245 -9.03 10.33 -32.51
CA GLN A 245 -8.47 9.61 -33.65
C GLN A 245 -7.25 10.45 -34.08
N GLY A 246 -6.03 10.00 -33.80
CA GLY A 246 -4.83 10.71 -34.27
C GLY A 246 -3.54 10.23 -33.60
N ASP A 247 -2.78 9.46 -34.34
CA ASP A 247 -1.34 9.42 -34.40
C ASP A 247 -0.49 9.02 -33.19
N ILE A 248 -0.30 7.70 -33.06
CA ILE A 248 0.97 7.15 -32.61
C ILE A 248 1.62 6.50 -33.84
N GLN A 249 2.31 7.30 -34.64
CA GLN A 249 3.30 6.82 -35.60
C GLN A 249 4.68 7.09 -35.00
N GLY A 250 5.35 6.00 -34.62
CA GLY A 250 6.73 6.01 -34.12
C GLY A 250 7.18 4.58 -33.83
N ASP A 251 7.64 3.88 -34.83
CA ASP A 251 8.53 2.74 -34.87
C ASP A 251 8.53 1.70 -33.72
N VAL A 252 7.60 0.75 -33.76
CA VAL A 252 7.86 -0.68 -33.48
C VAL A 252 6.85 -1.50 -34.32
N GLN A 253 7.25 -1.89 -35.50
CA GLN A 253 6.56 -2.87 -36.32
C GLN A 253 6.94 -4.28 -35.84
N GLY A 254 6.09 -4.89 -35.01
CA GLY A 254 6.19 -6.27 -34.55
C GLY A 254 5.24 -6.50 -33.37
N ASP A 255 4.13 -7.20 -33.57
CA ASP A 255 3.13 -7.68 -32.62
C ASP A 255 1.91 -6.80 -32.26
N ILE A 256 1.61 -5.75 -33.00
CA ILE A 256 0.48 -4.84 -32.65
C ILE A 256 -0.91 -5.49 -32.88
N GLN A 257 -1.04 -6.47 -33.77
CA GLN A 257 -2.35 -7.12 -34.01
C GLN A 257 -2.78 -8.09 -32.88
N GLY A 258 -1.86 -8.68 -32.14
CA GLY A 258 -2.15 -9.51 -30.98
C GLY A 258 -2.59 -8.70 -29.74
N GLU A 259 -2.03 -7.51 -29.55
CA GLU A 259 -2.37 -6.64 -28.40
C GLU A 259 -3.71 -5.91 -28.55
N ALA A 260 -4.07 -5.48 -29.76
CA ALA A 260 -5.34 -4.84 -30.02
C ALA A 260 -6.55 -5.81 -29.82
N GLN A 261 -6.43 -7.05 -30.23
CA GLN A 261 -7.45 -8.07 -29.98
C GLN A 261 -7.52 -8.49 -28.51
N ARG A 262 -6.40 -8.52 -27.79
CA ARG A 262 -6.36 -8.77 -26.34
C ARG A 262 -6.96 -7.60 -25.55
N SER A 263 -6.77 -6.37 -25.98
CA SER A 263 -7.36 -5.16 -25.38
C SER A 263 -8.89 -5.12 -25.54
N LEU A 264 -9.43 -5.56 -26.67
CA LEU A 264 -10.88 -5.63 -26.92
C LEU A 264 -11.57 -6.75 -26.12
N ALA A 265 -10.92 -7.89 -25.94
CA ALA A 265 -11.43 -8.97 -25.08
C ALA A 265 -11.50 -8.57 -23.60
N TYR A 266 -10.64 -7.65 -23.17
CA TYR A 266 -10.60 -7.12 -21.81
C TYR A 266 -11.70 -6.11 -21.49
N GLN A 267 -12.23 -5.39 -22.51
CA GLN A 267 -13.33 -4.43 -22.34
C GLN A 267 -14.70 -5.09 -22.14
N GLN A 268 -14.81 -6.39 -22.35
CA GLN A 268 -16.08 -7.13 -22.26
C GLN A 268 -16.25 -7.95 -20.97
N THR A 269 -15.29 -7.92 -20.05
CA THR A 269 -15.46 -8.57 -18.76
C THR A 269 -16.30 -7.65 -17.85
N PRO A 270 -17.49 -8.09 -17.37
CA PRO A 270 -18.29 -7.26 -16.49
C PRO A 270 -17.52 -6.97 -15.22
N ALA A 271 -17.49 -5.70 -14.83
CA ALA A 271 -16.91 -5.25 -13.55
C ALA A 271 -17.45 -6.12 -12.42
N SER A 272 -16.55 -6.83 -11.76
CA SER A 272 -16.87 -7.71 -10.63
C SER A 272 -17.59 -6.91 -9.55
N PRO A 273 -18.59 -7.48 -8.84
CA PRO A 273 -19.44 -6.72 -7.93
C PRO A 273 -18.60 -6.09 -6.82
N GLN A 274 -18.89 -4.81 -6.55
CA GLN A 274 -18.49 -3.97 -5.44
C GLN A 274 -17.58 -4.64 -4.39
N HIS A 275 -16.26 -4.59 -4.59
CA HIS A 275 -15.30 -5.01 -3.59
C HIS A 275 -15.22 -3.92 -2.53
N THR A 276 -15.85 -4.16 -1.38
CA THR A 276 -15.46 -3.48 -0.15
C THR A 276 -13.95 -3.66 0.02
N PRO A 277 -13.19 -2.57 0.31
CA PRO A 277 -11.73 -2.68 0.39
C PRO A 277 -11.35 -3.63 1.51
N ASN A 278 -10.90 -4.83 1.16
CA ASN A 278 -10.44 -5.82 2.12
C ASN A 278 -9.15 -5.33 2.76
N LEU A 279 -9.17 -5.00 4.04
CA LEU A 279 -7.98 -4.67 4.82
C LEU A 279 -7.06 -5.87 4.92
N SER A 280 -5.74 -5.65 4.96
CA SER A 280 -4.81 -6.69 5.38
C SER A 280 -5.05 -7.05 6.84
N LEU A 281 -4.68 -8.28 7.22
CA LEU A 281 -4.74 -8.69 8.62
C LEU A 281 -3.92 -7.75 9.52
N LEU A 282 -2.74 -7.32 9.07
CA LEU A 282 -1.89 -6.42 9.86
C LEU A 282 -2.52 -5.03 10.01
N ASP A 283 -3.08 -4.46 8.93
CA ASP A 283 -3.75 -3.16 8.99
C ASP A 283 -5.02 -3.21 9.83
N TYR A 284 -5.80 -4.29 9.73
CA TYR A 284 -6.96 -4.50 10.59
C TYR A 284 -6.57 -4.43 12.07
N ILE A 285 -5.54 -5.17 12.46
CA ILE A 285 -5.09 -5.21 13.87
C ILE A 285 -4.52 -3.85 14.30
N ARG A 286 -3.75 -3.16 13.45
CA ARG A 286 -3.23 -1.81 13.75
C ARG A 286 -4.37 -0.83 14.00
N ILE A 287 -5.39 -0.83 13.15
CA ILE A 287 -6.56 0.04 13.28
C ILE A 287 -7.31 -0.26 14.58
N GLN A 288 -7.61 -1.53 14.85
CA GLN A 288 -8.33 -1.93 16.06
C GLN A 288 -7.54 -1.59 17.33
N THR A 289 -6.22 -1.80 17.33
CA THR A 289 -5.36 -1.43 18.48
C THR A 289 -5.37 0.06 18.78
N LEU A 290 -5.49 0.91 17.76
CA LEU A 290 -5.50 2.37 17.94
C LEU A 290 -6.89 2.91 18.27
N GLN A 291 -7.95 2.31 17.74
CA GLN A 291 -9.34 2.71 18.01
C GLN A 291 -9.82 2.22 19.37
N GLU A 292 -9.45 1.02 19.77
CA GLU A 292 -9.91 0.35 20.97
C GLU A 292 -8.72 -0.21 21.78
N PRO A 293 -7.90 0.67 22.41
CA PRO A 293 -6.66 0.26 23.08
C PRO A 293 -6.83 -0.76 24.21
N GLN A 294 -8.03 -0.85 24.75
CA GLN A 294 -8.42 -1.79 25.82
C GLN A 294 -8.70 -3.20 25.32
N LYS A 295 -8.99 -3.37 24.02
CA LYS A 295 -9.24 -4.70 23.44
C LYS A 295 -7.95 -5.47 23.26
N GLY A 296 -7.95 -6.71 23.76
CA GLY A 296 -6.82 -7.63 23.66
C GLY A 296 -6.92 -8.57 22.46
N LEU A 297 -5.95 -9.47 22.35
CA LEU A 297 -5.89 -10.49 21.30
C LEU A 297 -7.16 -11.38 21.27
N ALA A 298 -7.74 -11.68 22.45
CA ALA A 298 -8.94 -12.53 22.54
C ALA A 298 -10.16 -11.86 21.89
N ASP A 299 -10.31 -10.56 22.08
CA ASP A 299 -11.42 -9.80 21.50
C ASP A 299 -11.28 -9.70 19.98
N LEU A 300 -10.06 -9.44 19.51
CA LEU A 300 -9.77 -9.42 18.07
C LEU A 300 -10.01 -10.78 17.42
N ALA A 301 -9.60 -11.87 18.07
CA ALA A 301 -9.85 -13.21 17.55
C ALA A 301 -11.36 -13.49 17.46
N ARG A 302 -12.13 -13.10 18.47
CA ARG A 302 -13.59 -13.20 18.47
C ARG A 302 -14.23 -12.39 17.34
N ASN A 303 -13.79 -11.16 17.12
CA ASN A 303 -14.28 -10.32 16.04
C ASN A 303 -13.99 -10.91 14.65
N LEU A 304 -12.86 -11.64 14.52
CA LEU A 304 -12.47 -12.33 13.29
C LEU A 304 -13.06 -13.75 13.17
N GLY A 305 -13.92 -14.18 14.11
CA GLY A 305 -14.53 -15.51 14.09
C GLY A 305 -13.53 -16.66 14.23
N CYS A 306 -12.38 -16.45 14.89
CA CYS A 306 -11.36 -17.47 15.04
C CYS A 306 -10.85 -17.59 16.48
N SER A 307 -10.12 -18.68 16.78
CA SER A 307 -9.46 -18.84 18.07
C SER A 307 -8.24 -17.93 18.21
N THR A 308 -7.85 -17.62 19.45
CA THR A 308 -6.59 -16.89 19.74
C THR A 308 -5.37 -17.61 19.20
N ALA A 309 -5.36 -18.95 19.22
CA ALA A 309 -4.30 -19.76 18.64
C ALA A 309 -4.21 -19.59 17.12
N THR A 310 -5.35 -19.60 16.43
CA THR A 310 -5.42 -19.35 14.98
C THR A 310 -4.92 -17.95 14.63
N LEU A 311 -5.33 -16.92 15.41
CA LEU A 311 -4.87 -15.55 15.14
C LEU A 311 -3.37 -15.40 15.40
N LYS A 312 -2.83 -16.01 16.46
CA LYS A 312 -1.38 -16.04 16.71
C LYS A 312 -0.62 -16.69 15.55
N ARG A 313 -1.11 -17.82 15.02
CA ARG A 313 -0.50 -18.51 13.88
C ARG A 313 -0.53 -17.60 12.63
N LYS A 314 -1.68 -17.02 12.29
CA LYS A 314 -1.78 -16.06 11.17
C LYS A 314 -0.81 -14.90 11.31
N LEU A 315 -0.67 -14.31 12.52
CA LEU A 315 0.32 -13.25 12.78
C LEU A 315 1.76 -13.75 12.62
N SER A 316 2.07 -14.96 13.10
CA SER A 316 3.38 -15.57 12.92
C SER A 316 3.72 -15.81 11.44
N ASP A 317 2.74 -16.20 10.62
CA ASP A 317 2.90 -16.33 9.17
C ASP A 317 3.28 -14.99 8.51
N HIS A 318 2.81 -13.87 9.08
CA HIS A 318 3.19 -12.50 8.68
C HIS A 318 4.44 -11.97 9.40
N ASN A 319 5.20 -12.83 10.09
CA ASN A 319 6.39 -12.45 10.87
C ASN A 319 6.12 -11.48 12.04
N TYR A 320 4.91 -11.40 12.55
CA TYR A 320 4.53 -10.53 13.68
C TYR A 320 4.02 -11.31 14.88
N THR A 321 4.14 -10.70 16.05
CA THR A 321 3.36 -11.03 17.23
C THR A 321 2.34 -9.93 17.47
N TYR A 322 1.23 -10.22 18.13
CA TYR A 322 0.23 -9.19 18.49
C TYR A 322 0.86 -8.03 19.27
N ARG A 323 1.69 -8.34 20.26
CA ARG A 323 2.38 -7.33 21.06
C ARG A 323 3.29 -6.45 20.20
N GLY A 324 4.13 -7.07 19.37
CA GLY A 324 5.05 -6.32 18.50
C GLY A 324 4.31 -5.40 17.51
N LEU A 325 3.22 -5.89 16.91
CA LEU A 325 2.40 -5.10 15.98
C LEU A 325 1.68 -3.94 16.69
N SER A 326 1.16 -4.19 17.91
CA SER A 326 0.50 -3.16 18.72
C SER A 326 1.49 -2.08 19.20
N GLU A 327 2.69 -2.46 19.59
CA GLU A 327 3.76 -1.51 19.98
C GLU A 327 4.22 -0.68 18.78
N GLU A 328 4.36 -1.29 17.61
CA GLU A 328 4.69 -0.59 16.36
C GLU A 328 3.60 0.42 15.98
N ALA A 329 2.31 0.03 16.01
CA ALA A 329 1.20 0.93 15.72
C ALA A 329 1.18 2.15 16.66
N ARG A 330 1.37 1.93 17.97
CA ARG A 330 1.44 3.01 18.96
C ARG A 330 2.68 3.88 18.79
N ARG A 331 3.84 3.28 18.47
CA ARG A 331 5.07 4.02 18.15
C ARG A 331 4.85 4.96 16.98
N GLN A 332 4.25 4.47 15.91
CA GLN A 332 3.97 5.23 14.72
C GLN A 332 2.98 6.37 15.00
N GLN A 333 1.92 6.10 15.77
CA GLN A 333 0.97 7.14 16.20
C GLN A 333 1.67 8.23 17.00
N ALA A 334 2.55 7.85 17.95
CA ALA A 334 3.31 8.82 18.76
C ALA A 334 4.17 9.74 17.88
N ILE A 335 4.90 9.17 16.92
CA ILE A 335 5.74 9.95 16.00
C ILE A 335 4.87 10.90 15.16
N VAL A 336 3.75 10.44 14.64
CA VAL A 336 2.82 11.30 13.88
C VAL A 336 2.31 12.47 14.72
N LEU A 337 1.89 12.21 15.94
CA LEU A 337 1.33 13.26 16.81
C LEU A 337 2.40 14.28 17.26
N LEU A 338 3.56 13.79 17.65
CA LEU A 338 4.61 14.62 18.25
C LEU A 338 5.55 15.22 17.19
N ALA A 339 6.08 14.40 16.26
CA ALA A 339 7.07 14.89 15.29
C ALA A 339 6.41 15.55 14.07
N LEU A 340 5.32 15.03 13.54
CA LEU A 340 4.69 15.59 12.34
C LEU A 340 3.65 16.66 12.67
N LYS A 341 2.71 16.39 13.59
CA LYS A 341 1.66 17.33 13.97
C LYS A 341 2.08 18.31 15.05
N LYS A 342 3.26 18.10 15.68
CA LYS A 342 3.83 18.98 16.73
C LYS A 342 2.88 19.22 17.92
N LEU A 343 2.00 18.27 18.21
CA LEU A 343 1.06 18.39 19.33
C LEU A 343 1.81 18.43 20.68
N ASN A 344 1.23 19.12 21.67
CA ASN A 344 1.75 19.11 23.02
C ASN A 344 1.53 17.75 23.72
N ASN A 345 2.08 17.57 24.95
CA ASN A 345 1.99 16.29 25.66
C ASN A 345 0.56 15.93 26.05
N GLU A 346 -0.25 16.91 26.45
CA GLU A 346 -1.64 16.70 26.88
C GLU A 346 -2.53 16.26 25.72
N GLN A 347 -2.43 16.97 24.59
CA GLN A 347 -3.15 16.63 23.37
C GLN A 347 -2.75 15.23 22.85
N SER A 348 -1.45 14.94 22.86
CA SER A 348 -0.96 13.63 22.39
C SER A 348 -1.35 12.50 23.32
N ALA A 349 -1.27 12.70 24.64
CA ALA A 349 -1.70 11.73 25.66
C ALA A 349 -3.19 11.43 25.52
N SER A 350 -4.02 12.46 25.38
CA SER A 350 -5.46 12.32 25.17
C SER A 350 -5.79 11.53 23.90
N GLN A 351 -5.15 11.85 22.76
CA GLN A 351 -5.38 11.13 21.49
C GLN A 351 -4.86 9.69 21.50
N MET A 352 -3.92 9.37 22.39
CA MET A 352 -3.41 8.01 22.58
C MET A 352 -4.08 7.27 23.74
N ALA A 353 -5.14 7.84 24.31
CA ALA A 353 -5.93 7.29 25.42
C ALA A 353 -5.08 7.00 26.69
N PHE A 354 -4.16 7.88 27.04
CA PHE A 354 -3.45 7.84 28.31
C PHE A 354 -4.19 8.64 29.37
N SER A 355 -4.31 8.06 30.57
CA SER A 355 -4.94 8.69 31.73
C SER A 355 -4.04 9.71 32.44
N ASP A 356 -2.72 9.56 32.32
CA ASP A 356 -1.75 10.42 32.98
C ASP A 356 -0.51 10.70 32.13
N LEU A 357 0.07 11.89 32.34
CA LEU A 357 1.26 12.37 31.61
C LEU A 357 2.57 11.64 31.97
N PRO A 358 2.81 11.26 33.24
CA PRO A 358 4.01 10.48 33.58
C PRO A 358 4.07 9.16 32.84
N ASN A 359 2.99 8.39 32.79
CA ASN A 359 2.92 7.13 32.06
C ASN A 359 3.06 7.33 30.55
N PHE A 360 2.39 8.36 30.00
CA PHE A 360 2.56 8.76 28.59
C PHE A 360 4.05 9.00 28.27
N ARG A 361 4.75 9.89 29.00
CA ARG A 361 6.16 10.21 28.76
C ARG A 361 7.07 8.98 28.82
N ARG A 362 6.86 8.11 29.82
CA ARG A 362 7.62 6.86 29.99
C ARG A 362 7.37 5.91 28.81
N THR A 363 6.11 5.78 28.40
CA THR A 363 5.74 4.90 27.28
C THR A 363 6.31 5.43 25.97
N ILE A 364 6.22 6.71 25.66
CA ILE A 364 6.81 7.31 24.45
C ILE A 364 8.31 7.03 24.40
N LYS A 365 9.05 7.30 25.49
CA LYS A 365 10.48 7.02 25.55
C LYS A 365 10.80 5.54 25.34
N ARG A 366 10.01 4.65 25.90
CA ARG A 366 10.17 3.18 25.72
C ARG A 366 9.92 2.77 24.26
N LEU A 367 8.89 3.30 23.61
CA LEU A 367 8.49 2.92 22.25
C LEU A 367 9.40 3.51 21.16
N THR A 368 9.89 4.73 21.37
CA THR A 368 10.59 5.51 20.33
C THR A 368 12.08 5.69 20.62
N GLY A 369 12.53 5.40 21.83
CA GLY A 369 13.87 5.76 22.30
C GLY A 369 14.07 7.25 22.66
N LEU A 370 13.10 8.09 22.36
CA LEU A 370 13.17 9.54 22.50
C LEU A 370 12.06 10.05 23.44
N THR A 371 12.34 11.17 24.11
CA THR A 371 11.31 11.88 24.87
C THR A 371 10.33 12.60 23.92
N PRO A 372 9.12 12.95 24.39
CA PRO A 372 8.18 13.73 23.59
C PRO A 372 8.76 15.08 23.08
N SER A 373 9.61 15.72 23.87
CA SER A 373 10.26 16.98 23.47
C SER A 373 11.28 16.77 22.36
N GLU A 374 12.10 15.74 22.46
CA GLU A 374 13.06 15.34 21.42
C GLU A 374 12.38 14.97 20.11
N LEU A 375 11.22 14.27 20.18
CA LEU A 375 10.42 13.98 18.99
C LEU A 375 9.86 15.23 18.33
N ARG A 376 9.41 16.21 19.10
CA ARG A 376 8.93 17.50 18.54
C ARG A 376 10.03 18.33 17.91
N ALA A 377 11.26 18.21 18.38
CA ALA A 377 12.40 18.94 17.84
C ALA A 377 12.91 18.40 16.48
N ARG A 378 12.50 17.17 16.13
CA ARG A 378 12.80 16.57 14.82
C ARG A 378 11.81 17.02 13.76
#